data_552dba7eb1601152ce1d1ba022161bc8
#
_entry.id   552dba7eb1601152ce1d1ba022161bc8
#
_cell.length_a   1.000
_cell.length_b   1.000
_cell.length_c   1.000
_cell.angle_alpha   90.00
_cell.angle_beta   90.00
_cell.angle_gamma   90.00
#
_symmetry.space_group_name_H-M   'P 1'
#
loop_
_entity.id
_entity.type
_entity.pdbx_description
1 polymer ?
#
loop_
_entity_poly.entity_id
_entity_poly.type
_entity_poly.pdbx_seq_one_letter_code
_entity_poly.pdbx_strand_id
1 'polypeptide(L)' 'MRLVLYQRDDCKLCDEALAVLASARAPDFASVFIDGDAGLEARYGVRVPVLREDTSARELEWPFDAAAVARFLGA' A
#
# COMPACT_ATOMS: atom_id res chain seq x y z
N MET A 1 6.66 -1.54 13.72
CA MET A 1 6.12 -1.80 12.37
C MET A 1 6.04 -0.48 11.62
N ARG A 2 6.53 -0.45 10.41
CA ARG A 2 6.58 0.77 9.61
C ARG A 2 5.87 0.53 8.28
N LEU A 3 4.63 0.98 8.21
CA LEU A 3 3.79 0.75 7.04
C LEU A 3 3.80 1.94 6.09
N VAL A 4 3.89 1.65 4.81
CA VAL A 4 3.83 2.65 3.74
C VAL A 4 2.84 2.14 2.69
N LEU A 5 1.93 3.01 2.27
CA LEU A 5 1.08 2.72 1.12
C LEU A 5 1.58 3.55 -0.06
N TYR A 6 2.13 2.86 -1.06
CA TYR A 6 2.53 3.52 -2.30
C TYR A 6 1.33 3.67 -3.19
N GLN A 7 1.09 4.88 -3.64
CA GLN A 7 -0.08 5.20 -4.45
C GLN A 7 0.27 6.24 -5.51
N ARG A 8 -0.67 6.43 -6.41
CA ARG A 8 -0.56 7.41 -7.47
C ARG A 8 -1.68 8.43 -7.30
N ASP A 9 -1.44 9.66 -7.70
CA ASP A 9 -2.47 10.68 -7.72
C ASP A 9 -3.58 10.29 -8.70
N ASP A 10 -4.81 10.69 -8.41
CA ASP A 10 -5.97 10.41 -9.24
C ASP A 10 -6.12 8.92 -9.55
N CYS A 11 -6.04 8.10 -8.51
CA CYS A 11 -6.04 6.64 -8.64
C CYS A 11 -7.22 6.04 -7.87
N LYS A 12 -8.21 5.55 -8.62
CA LYS A 12 -9.41 4.96 -8.03
C LYS A 12 -9.09 3.72 -7.20
N LEU A 13 -8.20 2.87 -7.69
CA LEU A 13 -7.81 1.66 -6.97
C LEU A 13 -7.08 2.00 -5.66
N CYS A 14 -6.32 3.09 -5.65
CA CYS A 14 -5.66 3.56 -4.44
C CYS A 14 -6.69 4.02 -3.41
N ASP A 15 -7.77 4.68 -3.86
CA ASP A 15 -8.87 5.07 -2.96
C ASP A 15 -9.55 3.84 -2.38
N GLU A 16 -9.74 2.79 -3.18
CA GLU A 16 -10.30 1.53 -2.70
C GLU A 16 -9.38 0.87 -1.67
N ALA A 17 -8.08 0.93 -1.88
CA ALA A 17 -7.11 0.39 -0.92
C ALA A 17 -7.17 1.12 0.42
N LEU A 18 -7.35 2.44 0.41
CA LEU A 18 -7.52 3.21 1.64
C LEU A 18 -8.74 2.74 2.42
N ALA A 19 -9.86 2.48 1.73
CA ALA A 19 -11.07 1.97 2.36
C ALA A 19 -10.84 0.57 2.95
N VAL A 20 -10.11 -0.28 2.25
CA VAL A 20 -9.77 -1.63 2.75
C VAL A 20 -8.91 -1.53 4.01
N LEU A 21 -7.91 -0.66 4.02
CA LEU A 21 -7.04 -0.48 5.19
C LEU A 21 -7.84 0.02 6.40
N ALA A 22 -8.77 0.94 6.19
CA ALA A 22 -9.65 1.42 7.25
C ALA A 22 -10.53 0.29 7.78
N SER A 23 -11.10 -0.52 6.89
CA SER A 23 -11.93 -1.66 7.26
C SER A 23 -11.14 -2.71 8.04
N ALA A 24 -9.89 -2.91 7.69
CA ALA A 24 -9.00 -3.86 8.37
C ALA A 24 -8.44 -3.30 9.69
N ARG A 25 -8.73 -2.03 10.00
CA ARG A 25 -8.20 -1.35 11.17
C ARG A 25 -6.67 -1.38 11.20
N ALA A 26 -6.07 -1.13 10.05
CA ALA A 26 -4.63 -1.09 9.93
C ALA A 26 -4.06 0.00 10.84
N PRO A 27 -2.88 -0.23 11.47
CA PRO A 27 -2.22 0.84 12.22
C PRO A 27 -1.79 1.97 11.29
N ASP A 28 -1.33 3.05 11.87
CA ASP A 28 -0.92 4.23 11.10
C ASP A 28 0.08 3.85 10.01
N PHE A 29 -0.08 4.44 8.85
CA PHE A 29 0.81 4.24 7.72
C PHE A 29 1.07 5.56 7.02
N ALA A 30 2.21 5.65 6.35
CA ALA A 30 2.52 6.81 5.52
C ALA A 30 1.95 6.58 4.11
N SER A 31 1.35 7.61 3.54
CA SER A 31 0.98 7.61 2.12
C SER A 31 2.12 8.22 1.33
N VAL A 32 2.63 7.49 0.36
CA VAL A 32 3.70 7.98 -0.51
C VAL A 32 3.21 7.92 -1.95
N PHE A 33 3.11 9.09 -2.57
CA PHE A 33 2.70 9.20 -3.97
C PHE A 33 3.93 9.07 -4.85
N ILE A 34 3.87 8.17 -5.81
CA ILE A 34 5.03 7.86 -6.65
C ILE A 34 5.19 8.83 -7.82
N ASP A 35 4.19 9.68 -8.07
CA ASP A 35 4.19 10.62 -9.19
C ASP A 35 5.41 11.54 -9.11
N GLY A 36 6.12 11.65 -10.22
CA GLY A 36 7.29 12.52 -10.32
C GLY A 36 8.58 11.96 -9.72
N ASP A 37 8.55 10.77 -9.13
CA ASP A 37 9.76 10.11 -8.62
C ASP A 37 10.11 8.97 -9.56
N ALA A 38 11.18 9.14 -10.34
CA ALA A 38 11.54 8.16 -11.37
C ALA A 38 11.85 6.77 -10.80
N GLY A 39 12.48 6.71 -9.63
CA GLY A 39 12.79 5.43 -8.98
C GLY A 39 11.54 4.72 -8.52
N LEU A 40 10.61 5.43 -7.89
CA LEU A 40 9.35 4.86 -7.43
C LEU A 40 8.46 4.49 -8.61
N GLU A 41 8.43 5.30 -9.67
CA GLU A 41 7.67 4.98 -10.87
C GLU A 41 8.17 3.70 -11.51
N ALA A 42 9.49 3.52 -11.59
CA ALA A 42 10.06 2.31 -12.16
C ALA A 42 9.71 1.08 -11.32
N ARG A 43 9.68 1.22 -10.01
CA ARG A 43 9.44 0.10 -9.09
C ARG A 43 7.96 -0.23 -8.92
N TYR A 44 7.10 0.78 -8.79
CA TYR A 44 5.70 0.59 -8.44
C TYR A 44 4.70 1.07 -9.50
N GLY A 45 5.17 1.65 -10.59
CA GLY A 45 4.33 2.35 -11.56
C GLY A 45 3.07 1.62 -11.99
N VAL A 46 3.17 0.32 -12.29
CA VAL A 46 2.02 -0.50 -12.71
C VAL A 46 1.46 -1.35 -11.57
N ARG A 47 2.05 -1.27 -10.39
CA ARG A 47 1.70 -2.12 -9.26
C ARG A 47 0.86 -1.42 -8.19
N VAL A 48 0.83 -0.09 -8.19
CA VAL A 48 0.07 0.66 -7.16
C VAL A 48 -1.40 0.30 -7.20
N PRO A 49 -2.09 0.25 -6.05
CA PRO A 49 -1.55 0.51 -4.70
C PRO A 49 -0.77 -0.68 -4.14
N VAL A 50 0.33 -0.40 -3.43
CA VAL A 50 1.16 -1.42 -2.78
C VAL A 50 1.35 -1.05 -1.31
N LEU A 51 1.01 -1.98 -0.42
CA LEU A 51 1.28 -1.83 1.00
C LEU A 51 2.61 -2.49 1.31
N ARG A 52 3.52 -1.73 1.91
CA ARG A 52 4.85 -2.24 2.26
C ARG A 52 5.09 -2.09 3.74
N GLU A 53 5.66 -3.14 4.34
CA GLU A 53 6.18 -3.09 5.70
C GLU A 53 7.70 -2.91 5.60
N ASP A 54 8.19 -1.71 5.91
CA ASP A 54 9.57 -1.32 5.62
C ASP A 54 10.60 -2.05 6.47
N THR A 55 10.26 -2.45 7.68
CA THR A 55 11.20 -3.14 8.57
C THR A 55 11.63 -4.49 7.98
N SER A 56 10.70 -5.21 7.38
CA SER A 56 10.93 -6.53 6.79
C SER A 56 11.06 -6.50 5.28
N ALA A 57 10.76 -5.38 4.65
CA ALA A 57 10.70 -5.22 3.19
C ALA A 57 9.62 -6.08 2.52
N ARG A 58 8.62 -6.56 3.29
CA ARG A 58 7.51 -7.32 2.72
C ARG A 58 6.51 -6.40 2.05
N GLU A 59 5.90 -6.87 0.99
CA GLU A 59 4.94 -6.09 0.21
C GLU A 59 3.67 -6.89 -0.05
N LEU A 60 2.53 -6.19 -0.04
CA LEU A 60 1.24 -6.74 -0.40
C LEU A 60 0.70 -5.93 -1.56
N GLU A 61 0.54 -6.57 -2.72
CA GLU A 61 0.08 -5.91 -3.94
C GLU A 61 -1.43 -5.96 -4.06
N TRP A 62 -1.95 -4.96 -4.74
CA TRP A 62 -3.37 -4.92 -5.12
C TRP A 62 -3.67 -5.98 -6.19
N PRO A 63 -4.84 -6.65 -6.14
CA PRO A 63 -5.91 -6.43 -5.18
C PRO A 63 -5.68 -7.16 -3.86
N PHE A 64 -6.12 -6.53 -2.78
CA PHE A 64 -6.14 -7.17 -1.45
C PHE A 64 -7.43 -6.76 -0.73
N ASP A 65 -7.92 -7.64 0.13
CA ASP A 65 -9.08 -7.36 0.98
C ASP A 65 -8.64 -7.22 2.44
N ALA A 66 -9.61 -6.94 3.32
CA ALA A 66 -9.31 -6.75 4.72
C ALA A 66 -8.69 -8.00 5.36
N ALA A 67 -9.10 -9.20 4.94
CA ALA A 67 -8.53 -10.44 5.46
C ALA A 67 -7.07 -10.59 5.05
N ALA A 68 -6.75 -10.24 3.80
CA ALA A 68 -5.36 -10.28 3.32
C ALA A 68 -4.48 -9.30 4.08
N VAL A 69 -4.99 -8.10 4.35
CA VAL A 69 -4.28 -7.11 5.15
C VAL A 69 -4.03 -7.64 6.57
N ALA A 70 -5.07 -8.21 7.19
CA ALA A 70 -4.93 -8.76 8.53
C ALA A 70 -3.85 -9.85 8.60
N ARG A 71 -3.83 -10.76 7.62
CA ARG A 71 -2.80 -11.79 7.55
C ARG A 71 -1.41 -11.20 7.33
N PHE A 72 -1.31 -10.22 6.48
CA PHE A 72 -0.04 -9.55 6.19
C PHE A 72 0.54 -8.88 7.44
N LEU A 73 -0.32 -8.21 8.21
CA LEU A 73 0.09 -7.50 9.42
C LEU A 73 0.34 -8.44 10.59
N GLY A 74 -0.38 -9.56 10.66
CA GLY A 74 -0.26 -10.52 11.75
C GLY A 74 0.85 -11.54 11.58
N ALA A 75 1.43 -11.59 10.43
CA ALA A 75 2.46 -12.58 10.11
C ALA A 75 3.83 -12.20 10.66
#